data_644c370d49ffa9fc84a3c10300ddcb6a
#
_entry.id   644c370d49ffa9fc84a3c10300ddcb6a
#
_cell.length_a   1.000
_cell.length_b   1.000
_cell.length_c   1.000
_cell.angle_alpha   90.00
_cell.angle_beta   90.00
_cell.angle_gamma   90.00
#
_symmetry.space_group_name_H-M   'P 1'
#
loop_
_entity.id
_entity.type
_entity.pdbx_description
1 polymer ?
#
loop_
_entity_poly.entity_id
_entity_poly.type
_entity_poly.pdbx_seq_one_letter_code
_entity_poly.pdbx_strand_id
1 'polypeptide(L)'
;MTPKYIFVTGGVVSSLGKGIISASIGKLLQARGFKVTIQKFDPYINIDPGTLNPYEHGECYVTVDGMETDLDLGHYERFTDIQTTRHNSITTGRIYKTVIDRERHGDYLGKTIQVVPHITDEIKRRMLREEDPLCPNGHLPHNGENHPDGLPPHYGGGLGRGSSLDFVITEVGGTIGDIESAPFMEAIRQLRWQLGRNAVCVHLTYVPYLKAADELKTKPTQHSVKELQSMGIQPDILVLRTERHLDDSLRMKVASFCNVDLECVVQSEDMPSIYEVPVNMQRQGLDAAILRKIGIPVGETPAMKPWHDFLDKQHRATREVHVALVGKYDLQDAYKSIRESLNLAGIYCGVKVKAHFVSSEDITPDNVEEKLSGMAGAIICPGFGQRGTEGKIAAIQHTRTHNIPTFGICLGMQMMVIEFARHALGYTDANSTEMTPDTQHPVIDLMEEQKTITGMGGTMRLGAYPCQLREGSKTHTIYGKSSIQERHRHRYEFNNRYLTDFEQHGMQCVGTNPDSHLVEVVELPDHPWFIGTQFHPEYASTVLHPHPLFMDFVRTLVP
;
A
#
# COMPACT_ATOMS: atom_id res chain seq x y z
N MET A 1 -0.25 15.24 25.15
CA MET A 1 -1.66 15.72 24.90
C MET A 1 -2.49 14.52 24.48
N THR A 2 -3.80 14.53 24.75
CA THR A 2 -4.69 13.50 24.19
C THR A 2 -4.75 13.66 22.68
N PRO A 3 -4.64 12.59 21.89
CA PRO A 3 -4.74 12.67 20.42
C PRO A 3 -6.05 13.31 19.96
N LYS A 4 -6.00 13.97 18.82
CA LYS A 4 -7.18 14.49 18.11
C LYS A 4 -7.54 13.50 17.00
N TYR A 5 -8.84 13.37 16.73
CA TYR A 5 -9.35 12.36 15.80
C TYR A 5 -10.03 13.03 14.60
N ILE A 6 -9.69 12.57 13.41
CA ILE A 6 -10.28 13.04 12.16
C ILE A 6 -10.91 11.83 11.48
N PHE A 7 -12.24 11.80 11.42
CA PHE A 7 -12.99 10.76 10.73
C PHE A 7 -13.26 11.20 9.30
N VAL A 8 -12.74 10.43 8.34
CA VAL A 8 -12.93 10.68 6.90
C VAL A 8 -13.94 9.68 6.37
N THR A 9 -15.10 10.18 5.96
CA THR A 9 -16.21 9.40 5.41
C THR A 9 -16.49 9.84 3.97
N GLY A 10 -17.19 9.02 3.21
CA GLY A 10 -17.55 9.37 1.84
C GLY A 10 -18.94 8.91 1.44
N GLY A 11 -19.54 9.58 0.48
CA GLY A 11 -20.85 9.25 -0.02
C GLY A 11 -20.99 9.48 -1.51
N VAL A 12 -22.15 9.15 -2.07
CA VAL A 12 -22.54 9.22 -3.48
C VAL A 12 -22.02 8.03 -4.30
N VAL A 13 -20.67 7.84 -4.39
CA VAL A 13 -20.04 6.75 -5.16
C VAL A 13 -18.75 6.31 -4.47
N SER A 14 -18.29 5.10 -4.78
CA SER A 14 -16.95 4.62 -4.45
C SER A 14 -15.87 5.39 -5.22
N SER A 15 -14.61 5.18 -4.87
CA SER A 15 -13.45 5.77 -5.59
C SER A 15 -13.43 7.31 -5.67
N LEU A 16 -14.05 8.00 -4.70
CA LEU A 16 -14.00 9.47 -4.59
C LEU A 16 -12.61 10.02 -4.23
N GLY A 17 -11.67 9.15 -3.87
CA GLY A 17 -10.32 9.55 -3.47
C GLY A 17 -10.20 9.84 -1.96
N LYS A 18 -10.99 9.15 -1.10
CA LYS A 18 -10.85 9.25 0.37
C LYS A 18 -9.41 8.99 0.83
N GLY A 19 -8.74 7.95 0.28
CA GLY A 19 -7.35 7.62 0.60
C GLY A 19 -6.39 8.77 0.31
N ILE A 20 -6.52 9.40 -0.83
CA ILE A 20 -5.68 10.55 -1.22
C ILE A 20 -5.97 11.78 -0.34
N ILE A 21 -7.22 12.03 0.00
CA ILE A 21 -7.58 13.14 0.91
C ILE A 21 -7.07 12.86 2.33
N SER A 22 -7.21 11.62 2.83
CA SER A 22 -6.67 11.21 4.15
C SER A 22 -5.15 11.36 4.20
N ALA A 23 -4.44 10.90 3.16
CA ALA A 23 -3.01 11.07 3.02
C ALA A 23 -2.61 12.55 2.93
N SER A 24 -3.38 13.36 2.20
CA SER A 24 -3.16 14.81 2.09
C SER A 24 -3.34 15.53 3.44
N ILE A 25 -4.40 15.21 4.19
CA ILE A 25 -4.60 15.72 5.56
C ILE A 25 -3.39 15.35 6.43
N GLY A 26 -2.95 14.09 6.37
CA GLY A 26 -1.76 13.64 7.10
C GLY A 26 -0.52 14.45 6.76
N LYS A 27 -0.25 14.65 5.47
CA LYS A 27 0.90 15.45 5.00
C LYS A 27 0.82 16.92 5.43
N LEU A 28 -0.34 17.53 5.34
CA LEU A 28 -0.56 18.92 5.73
C LEU A 28 -0.37 19.13 7.24
N LEU A 29 -0.85 18.21 8.06
CA LEU A 29 -0.65 18.26 9.50
C LEU A 29 0.81 18.01 9.88
N GLN A 30 1.52 17.10 9.19
CA GLN A 30 2.96 16.92 9.36
C GLN A 30 3.74 18.18 8.99
N ALA A 31 3.36 18.88 7.91
CA ALA A 31 3.99 20.15 7.54
C ALA A 31 3.83 21.23 8.62
N ARG A 32 2.78 21.15 9.44
CA ARG A 32 2.56 22.00 10.62
C ARG A 32 3.29 21.50 11.88
N GLY A 33 4.08 20.42 11.78
CA GLY A 33 4.87 19.86 12.88
C GLY A 33 4.12 18.86 13.76
N PHE A 34 2.92 18.42 13.39
CA PHE A 34 2.17 17.44 14.17
C PHE A 34 2.57 16.00 13.83
N LYS A 35 2.54 15.13 14.85
CA LYS A 35 2.72 13.69 14.70
C LYS A 35 1.38 13.04 14.36
N VAL A 36 1.32 12.43 13.19
CA VAL A 36 0.08 11.86 12.66
C VAL A 36 0.20 10.35 12.42
N THR A 37 -0.94 9.67 12.47
CA THR A 37 -1.11 8.32 11.90
C THR A 37 -2.41 8.26 11.14
N ILE A 38 -2.51 7.34 10.18
CA ILE A 38 -3.71 7.15 9.36
C ILE A 38 -4.15 5.70 9.50
N GLN A 39 -5.45 5.47 9.72
CA GLN A 39 -6.07 4.16 9.83
C GLN A 39 -7.11 3.98 8.72
N LYS A 40 -7.17 2.79 8.15
CA LYS A 40 -8.20 2.34 7.21
C LYS A 40 -9.16 1.39 7.90
N PHE A 41 -10.44 1.64 7.79
CA PHE A 41 -11.51 0.75 8.25
C PHE A 41 -12.34 0.29 7.06
N ASP A 42 -12.20 -0.98 6.69
CA ASP A 42 -12.86 -1.56 5.53
C ASP A 42 -14.10 -2.37 5.93
N PRO A 43 -15.27 -2.10 5.30
CA PRO A 43 -16.53 -2.71 5.71
C PRO A 43 -16.72 -4.17 5.24
N TYR A 44 -15.81 -4.73 4.42
CA TYR A 44 -15.94 -6.11 3.99
C TYR A 44 -15.65 -7.12 5.12
N ILE A 45 -16.23 -8.34 4.97
CA ILE A 45 -16.20 -9.39 6.01
C ILE A 45 -14.91 -10.25 5.93
N ASN A 46 -14.10 -10.09 4.92
CA ASN A 46 -12.80 -10.76 4.87
C ASN A 46 -11.92 -10.34 6.07
N ILE A 47 -11.16 -11.28 6.60
CA ILE A 47 -10.21 -11.00 7.70
C ILE A 47 -9.13 -10.02 7.24
N ASP A 48 -8.61 -10.26 6.03
CA ASP A 48 -7.64 -9.43 5.33
C ASP A 48 -7.80 -9.63 3.80
N PRO A 49 -7.15 -8.82 2.96
CA PRO A 49 -7.23 -8.95 1.52
C PRO A 49 -6.28 -9.99 0.92
N GLY A 50 -5.51 -10.74 1.73
CA GLY A 50 -4.48 -11.66 1.24
C GLY A 50 -4.99 -12.78 0.34
N THR A 51 -6.27 -13.17 0.51
CA THR A 51 -6.94 -14.17 -0.33
C THR A 51 -7.83 -13.57 -1.42
N LEU A 52 -7.95 -12.24 -1.48
CA LEU A 52 -8.78 -11.56 -2.46
C LEU A 52 -8.15 -11.60 -3.85
N ASN A 53 -9.02 -11.59 -4.86
CA ASN A 53 -8.59 -11.56 -6.25
C ASN A 53 -8.05 -10.16 -6.62
N PRO A 54 -6.80 -10.03 -7.11
CA PRO A 54 -6.24 -8.74 -7.52
C PRO A 54 -7.05 -8.02 -8.62
N TYR A 55 -7.86 -8.74 -9.40
CA TYR A 55 -8.77 -8.15 -10.38
C TYR A 55 -9.93 -7.38 -9.77
N GLU A 56 -10.29 -7.66 -8.50
CA GLU A 56 -11.41 -7.01 -7.81
C GLU A 56 -10.94 -5.93 -6.84
N HIS A 57 -9.80 -6.14 -6.18
CA HIS A 57 -9.33 -5.31 -5.07
C HIS A 57 -7.99 -4.59 -5.31
N GLY A 58 -7.34 -4.84 -6.47
CA GLY A 58 -6.01 -4.32 -6.74
C GLY A 58 -4.91 -5.09 -5.99
N GLU A 59 -3.76 -4.43 -5.78
CA GLU A 59 -2.65 -5.06 -5.07
C GLU A 59 -2.95 -5.25 -3.58
N CYS A 60 -2.46 -6.36 -3.03
CA CYS A 60 -2.41 -6.56 -1.61
C CYS A 60 -1.14 -5.93 -1.07
N TYR A 61 -1.28 -4.87 -0.26
CA TYR A 61 -0.17 -4.16 0.37
C TYR A 61 0.21 -4.83 1.69
N VAL A 62 1.49 -4.85 2.06
CA VAL A 62 1.96 -5.47 3.29
C VAL A 62 2.61 -4.44 4.21
N THR A 63 2.17 -4.40 5.47
CA THR A 63 2.75 -3.55 6.50
C THR A 63 4.11 -4.07 6.98
N VAL A 64 4.86 -3.24 7.72
CA VAL A 64 6.19 -3.65 8.24
C VAL A 64 6.12 -4.83 9.21
N ASP A 65 5.01 -4.98 9.94
CA ASP A 65 4.76 -6.07 10.88
C ASP A 65 3.99 -7.26 10.28
N GLY A 66 3.91 -7.34 8.94
CA GLY A 66 3.40 -8.50 8.22
C GLY A 66 1.89 -8.60 8.08
N MET A 67 1.15 -7.49 8.21
CA MET A 67 -0.28 -7.51 7.92
C MET A 67 -0.54 -7.27 6.43
N GLU A 68 -1.31 -8.16 5.80
CA GLU A 68 -1.88 -7.97 4.47
C GLU A 68 -3.01 -6.96 4.54
N THR A 69 -3.00 -5.95 3.66
CA THR A 69 -3.89 -4.79 3.75
C THR A 69 -4.31 -4.29 2.38
N ASP A 70 -5.31 -3.40 2.37
CA ASP A 70 -5.74 -2.67 1.18
C ASP A 70 -4.63 -1.73 0.64
N LEU A 71 -4.67 -1.46 -0.66
CA LEU A 71 -3.69 -0.62 -1.37
C LEU A 71 -3.65 0.85 -0.88
N ASP A 72 -4.69 1.33 -0.20
CA ASP A 72 -4.74 2.69 0.34
C ASP A 72 -3.62 2.95 1.37
N LEU A 73 -3.16 1.91 2.09
CA LEU A 73 -2.04 2.06 3.02
C LEU A 73 -0.76 2.48 2.28
N GLY A 74 -0.58 2.01 1.06
CA GLY A 74 0.51 2.47 0.18
C GLY A 74 0.42 3.98 -0.11
N HIS A 75 -0.77 4.54 -0.30
CA HIS A 75 -0.94 6.00 -0.44
C HIS A 75 -0.56 6.73 0.84
N TYR A 76 -0.96 6.20 2.01
CA TYR A 76 -0.61 6.84 3.29
C TYR A 76 0.89 6.91 3.49
N GLU A 77 1.61 5.81 3.28
CA GLU A 77 3.06 5.76 3.40
C GLU A 77 3.75 6.65 2.37
N ARG A 78 3.33 6.58 1.10
CA ARG A 78 3.93 7.39 0.02
C ARG A 78 3.86 8.88 0.28
N PHE A 79 2.77 9.38 0.88
CA PHE A 79 2.59 10.81 1.14
C PHE A 79 3.25 11.28 2.43
N THR A 80 3.26 10.45 3.46
CA THR A 80 3.60 10.86 4.82
C THR A 80 4.93 10.33 5.34
N ASP A 81 5.57 9.41 4.62
CA ASP A 81 6.78 8.69 5.05
C ASP A 81 6.62 7.92 6.37
N ILE A 82 5.39 7.69 6.84
CA ILE A 82 5.12 6.85 8.02
C ILE A 82 5.09 5.38 7.61
N GLN A 83 5.63 4.52 8.46
CA GLN A 83 5.47 3.09 8.30
C GLN A 83 4.16 2.62 8.94
N THR A 84 3.35 1.88 8.18
CA THR A 84 2.10 1.32 8.68
C THR A 84 2.30 -0.04 9.31
N THR A 85 1.41 -0.36 10.25
CA THR A 85 1.36 -1.61 11.00
C THR A 85 -0.06 -2.18 10.96
N ARG A 86 -0.25 -3.36 11.54
CA ARG A 86 -1.59 -3.98 11.72
C ARG A 86 -2.63 -3.09 12.40
N HIS A 87 -2.19 -2.06 13.12
CA HIS A 87 -3.08 -1.07 13.74
C HIS A 87 -3.61 -0.03 12.75
N ASN A 88 -3.08 -0.02 11.54
CA ASN A 88 -3.49 0.93 10.50
C ASN A 88 -4.49 0.35 9.50
N SER A 89 -4.76 -0.96 9.54
CA SER A 89 -5.78 -1.62 8.69
C SER A 89 -6.70 -2.48 9.53
N ILE A 90 -7.98 -2.19 9.49
CA ILE A 90 -9.01 -2.89 10.27
C ILE A 90 -10.17 -3.24 9.34
N THR A 91 -10.54 -4.53 9.29
CA THR A 91 -11.69 -5.01 8.53
C THR A 91 -12.86 -5.37 9.45
N THR A 92 -14.08 -5.35 8.94
CA THR A 92 -15.26 -5.85 9.64
C THR A 92 -15.02 -7.30 10.09
N GLY A 93 -14.44 -8.15 9.23
CA GLY A 93 -14.16 -9.54 9.56
C GLY A 93 -13.28 -9.70 10.79
N ARG A 94 -12.20 -8.92 10.90
CA ARG A 94 -11.33 -8.93 12.08
C ARG A 94 -12.04 -8.49 13.37
N ILE A 95 -12.91 -7.49 13.27
CA ILE A 95 -13.70 -7.00 14.43
C ILE A 95 -14.64 -8.10 14.91
N TYR A 96 -15.44 -8.65 14.00
CA TYR A 96 -16.40 -9.71 14.34
C TYR A 96 -15.69 -10.96 14.86
N LYS A 97 -14.60 -11.38 14.20
CA LYS A 97 -13.79 -12.51 14.67
C LYS A 97 -13.31 -12.28 16.10
N THR A 98 -12.76 -11.11 16.41
CA THR A 98 -12.30 -10.77 17.77
C THR A 98 -13.42 -10.90 18.81
N VAL A 99 -14.60 -10.37 18.50
CA VAL A 99 -15.75 -10.41 19.44
C VAL A 99 -16.28 -11.84 19.58
N ILE A 100 -16.35 -12.62 18.49
CA ILE A 100 -16.78 -14.01 18.52
C ILE A 100 -15.78 -14.88 19.29
N ASP A 101 -14.48 -14.72 19.06
CA ASP A 101 -13.43 -15.47 19.75
C ASP A 101 -13.50 -15.20 21.27
N ARG A 102 -13.73 -13.96 21.70
CA ARG A 102 -13.94 -13.59 23.10
C ARG A 102 -15.22 -14.17 23.69
N GLU A 103 -16.31 -14.21 22.91
CA GLU A 103 -17.55 -14.88 23.33
C GLU A 103 -17.29 -16.36 23.60
N ARG A 104 -16.61 -17.04 22.67
CA ARG A 104 -16.28 -18.46 22.80
C ARG A 104 -15.31 -18.74 23.94
N HIS A 105 -14.42 -17.80 24.27
CA HIS A 105 -13.53 -17.89 25.42
C HIS A 105 -14.24 -17.64 26.76
N GLY A 106 -15.45 -17.03 26.74
CA GLY A 106 -16.23 -16.75 27.94
C GLY A 106 -16.02 -15.37 28.57
N ASP A 107 -15.33 -14.46 27.90
CA ASP A 107 -14.96 -13.12 28.41
C ASP A 107 -16.19 -12.26 28.75
N TYR A 108 -17.31 -12.54 28.13
CA TYR A 108 -18.57 -11.83 28.36
C TYR A 108 -19.46 -12.43 29.45
N LEU A 109 -19.00 -13.48 30.14
CA LEU A 109 -19.69 -14.06 31.31
C LEU A 109 -21.16 -14.43 31.03
N GLY A 110 -21.45 -14.97 29.84
CA GLY A 110 -22.80 -15.42 29.46
C GLY A 110 -23.77 -14.31 29.04
N LYS A 111 -23.31 -13.08 28.85
CA LYS A 111 -24.12 -11.99 28.29
C LYS A 111 -24.50 -12.23 26.84
N THR A 112 -25.68 -11.76 26.44
CA THR A 112 -26.06 -11.69 25.02
C THR A 112 -25.18 -10.68 24.30
N ILE A 113 -24.50 -11.12 23.22
CA ILE A 113 -23.63 -10.27 22.42
C ILE A 113 -24.44 -9.64 21.28
N GLN A 114 -24.30 -8.31 21.12
CA GLN A 114 -25.04 -7.50 20.16
C GLN A 114 -24.09 -6.60 19.39
N VAL A 115 -24.51 -6.09 18.23
CA VAL A 115 -23.73 -5.12 17.46
C VAL A 115 -23.46 -3.87 18.31
N VAL A 116 -24.50 -3.34 18.95
CA VAL A 116 -24.36 -2.29 19.96
C VAL A 116 -24.64 -2.91 21.34
N PRO A 117 -23.72 -2.88 22.30
CA PRO A 117 -22.44 -2.15 22.29
C PRO A 117 -21.21 -2.96 21.82
N HIS A 118 -21.24 -4.30 21.75
CA HIS A 118 -20.02 -5.12 21.74
C HIS A 118 -19.17 -4.93 20.47
N ILE A 119 -19.77 -4.93 19.28
CA ILE A 119 -19.05 -4.65 18.01
C ILE A 119 -18.63 -3.18 17.97
N THR A 120 -19.53 -2.25 18.34
CA THR A 120 -19.20 -0.82 18.32
C THR A 120 -18.12 -0.45 19.34
N ASP A 121 -18.05 -1.11 20.49
CA ASP A 121 -16.99 -0.90 21.48
C ASP A 121 -15.63 -1.40 20.95
N GLU A 122 -15.59 -2.55 20.30
CA GLU A 122 -14.38 -3.05 19.67
C GLU A 122 -13.91 -2.12 18.52
N ILE A 123 -14.83 -1.58 17.71
CA ILE A 123 -14.52 -0.58 16.68
C ILE A 123 -13.92 0.68 17.34
N LYS A 124 -14.56 1.21 18.37
CA LYS A 124 -14.07 2.40 19.09
C LYS A 124 -12.69 2.18 19.67
N ARG A 125 -12.46 1.04 20.33
CA ARG A 125 -11.18 0.66 20.90
C ARG A 125 -10.06 0.72 19.85
N ARG A 126 -10.31 0.17 18.65
CA ARG A 126 -9.34 0.21 17.55
C ARG A 126 -9.16 1.61 16.97
N MET A 127 -10.23 2.39 16.81
CA MET A 127 -10.14 3.79 16.37
C MET A 127 -9.32 4.65 17.33
N LEU A 128 -9.48 4.42 18.63
CA LEU A 128 -8.72 5.11 19.67
C LEU A 128 -7.28 4.57 19.82
N ARG A 129 -6.94 3.45 19.17
CA ARG A 129 -5.65 2.73 19.30
C ARG A 129 -5.36 2.30 20.75
N GLU A 130 -6.41 1.99 21.49
CA GLU A 130 -6.27 1.46 22.84
C GLU A 130 -5.74 0.02 22.79
N GLU A 131 -4.82 -0.30 23.72
CA GLU A 131 -4.34 -1.67 23.87
C GLU A 131 -5.48 -2.59 24.29
N ASP A 132 -5.47 -3.84 23.83
CA ASP A 132 -6.41 -4.83 24.27
C ASP A 132 -6.09 -5.23 25.72
N PRO A 133 -6.98 -4.99 26.69
CA PRO A 133 -6.71 -5.31 28.08
C PRO A 133 -6.52 -6.83 28.30
N LEU A 134 -7.02 -7.68 27.38
CA LEU A 134 -6.89 -9.14 27.45
C LEU A 134 -5.69 -9.65 26.62
N CYS A 135 -5.13 -8.83 25.76
CA CYS A 135 -3.97 -9.15 24.90
C CYS A 135 -3.04 -7.93 24.81
N PRO A 136 -2.26 -7.60 25.85
CA PRO A 136 -1.38 -6.42 25.88
C PRO A 136 -0.35 -6.39 24.74
N ASN A 137 -0.04 -7.55 24.14
CA ASN A 137 0.93 -7.70 23.06
C ASN A 137 0.28 -7.87 21.65
N GLY A 138 -1.04 -7.70 21.53
CA GLY A 138 -1.73 -7.74 20.24
C GLY A 138 -1.89 -9.12 19.59
N HIS A 139 -1.52 -10.20 20.30
CA HIS A 139 -1.73 -11.57 19.87
C HIS A 139 -2.90 -12.19 20.63
N LEU A 140 -3.99 -12.52 19.92
CA LEU A 140 -4.90 -13.55 20.40
C LEU A 140 -4.17 -14.89 20.26
N PRO A 141 -4.15 -15.76 21.29
CA PRO A 141 -3.58 -17.08 21.14
C PRO A 141 -4.38 -17.82 20.06
N HIS A 142 -3.73 -18.18 18.96
CA HIS A 142 -4.28 -19.14 18.02
C HIS A 142 -4.38 -20.48 18.74
N ASN A 143 -5.55 -21.09 18.74
CA ASN A 143 -5.75 -22.42 19.26
C ASN A 143 -4.78 -23.40 18.59
N GLY A 144 -3.77 -23.84 19.33
CA GLY A 144 -3.00 -25.04 19.03
C GLY A 144 -1.61 -24.90 18.46
N GLU A 145 -1.03 -23.70 18.32
CA GLU A 145 0.36 -23.58 17.88
C GLU A 145 1.21 -22.87 18.94
N ASN A 146 2.10 -23.65 19.55
CA ASN A 146 3.27 -23.10 20.21
C ASN A 146 4.14 -22.46 19.13
N HIS A 147 4.06 -21.15 18.95
CA HIS A 147 5.13 -20.44 18.28
C HIS A 147 6.34 -20.51 19.20
N PRO A 148 7.46 -21.09 18.75
CA PRO A 148 8.72 -20.93 19.45
C PRO A 148 9.05 -19.44 19.47
N ASP A 149 9.40 -18.95 20.64
CA ASP A 149 9.88 -17.59 20.89
C ASP A 149 10.98 -17.22 19.89
N GLY A 150 10.66 -16.42 18.90
CA GLY A 150 11.58 -16.13 17.80
C GLY A 150 11.38 -14.81 17.08
N LEU A 151 10.50 -13.90 17.58
CA LEU A 151 10.56 -12.52 17.12
C LEU A 151 11.68 -11.80 17.89
N PRO A 152 12.73 -11.32 17.21
CA PRO A 152 13.80 -10.58 17.89
C PRO A 152 13.21 -9.30 18.54
N PRO A 153 13.72 -8.90 19.73
CA PRO A 153 13.17 -7.81 20.53
C PRO A 153 13.39 -6.39 19.95
N HIS A 154 13.67 -6.28 18.66
CA HIS A 154 14.03 -5.00 18.01
C HIS A 154 13.03 -4.47 16.98
N TYR A 155 11.83 -5.05 16.84
CA TYR A 155 10.80 -4.48 15.96
C TYR A 155 9.96 -3.39 16.66
N GLY A 156 10.63 -2.42 17.24
CA GLY A 156 10.07 -1.21 17.81
C GLY A 156 10.31 0.03 16.93
N GLY A 157 10.16 -0.09 15.60
CA GLY A 157 10.21 1.04 14.67
C GLY A 157 8.86 1.77 14.50
N GLY A 158 7.78 1.26 15.05
CA GLY A 158 6.56 2.04 15.28
C GLY A 158 6.79 2.92 16.50
N LEU A 159 6.58 4.23 16.39
CA LEU A 159 6.71 5.28 17.40
C LEU A 159 6.98 4.73 18.80
N GLY A 160 8.26 4.74 19.21
CA GLY A 160 8.70 4.14 20.46
C GLY A 160 7.83 4.62 21.64
N ARG A 161 7.69 3.82 22.69
CA ARG A 161 7.07 4.20 23.95
C ARG A 161 7.66 5.54 24.42
N GLY A 162 7.00 6.67 24.05
CA GLY A 162 7.49 8.00 24.39
C GLY A 162 7.04 9.16 23.52
N SER A 163 6.58 8.94 22.27
CA SER A 163 6.08 10.02 21.43
C SER A 163 4.55 9.92 21.27
N SER A 164 3.80 10.70 22.05
CA SER A 164 2.34 10.79 21.89
C SER A 164 1.99 11.29 20.48
N LEU A 165 1.06 10.61 19.79
CA LEU A 165 0.43 11.09 18.56
C LEU A 165 -0.35 12.36 18.85
N ASP A 166 -0.31 13.32 17.93
CA ASP A 166 -1.14 14.52 17.99
C ASP A 166 -2.47 14.29 17.27
N PHE A 167 -2.45 13.57 16.12
CA PHE A 167 -3.62 13.26 15.32
C PHE A 167 -3.71 11.80 14.92
N VAL A 168 -4.92 11.26 14.98
CA VAL A 168 -5.31 9.98 14.39
C VAL A 168 -6.35 10.27 13.30
N ILE A 169 -6.00 9.95 12.06
CA ILE A 169 -6.91 10.08 10.91
C ILE A 169 -7.50 8.71 10.64
N THR A 170 -8.81 8.58 10.67
CA THR A 170 -9.52 7.32 10.42
C THR A 170 -10.34 7.45 9.15
N GLU A 171 -9.92 6.76 8.10
CA GLU A 171 -10.69 6.65 6.88
C GLU A 171 -11.63 5.46 6.96
N VAL A 172 -12.91 5.67 6.66
CA VAL A 172 -13.90 4.59 6.55
C VAL A 172 -14.14 4.26 5.08
N GLY A 173 -13.91 3.01 4.72
CA GLY A 173 -14.21 2.45 3.41
C GLY A 173 -15.72 2.39 3.14
N GLY A 174 -16.08 2.08 1.90
CA GLY A 174 -17.48 2.05 1.45
C GLY A 174 -18.11 3.43 1.28
N THR A 175 -19.41 3.44 1.10
CA THR A 175 -20.23 4.63 0.87
C THR A 175 -21.22 4.80 2.01
N ILE A 176 -21.49 6.03 2.41
CA ILE A 176 -22.50 6.28 3.44
C ILE A 176 -23.87 5.77 2.98
N GLY A 177 -24.56 5.05 3.85
CA GLY A 177 -25.80 4.34 3.54
C GLY A 177 -25.63 2.85 3.23
N ASP A 178 -24.41 2.38 3.00
CA ASP A 178 -24.13 0.95 2.84
C ASP A 178 -24.35 0.21 4.18
N ILE A 179 -25.03 -0.92 4.14
CA ILE A 179 -25.34 -1.72 5.35
C ILE A 179 -24.08 -2.13 6.08
N GLU A 180 -23.05 -2.49 5.33
CA GLU A 180 -21.78 -2.98 5.84
C GLU A 180 -21.03 -1.91 6.66
N SER A 181 -21.21 -0.62 6.33
CA SER A 181 -20.54 0.48 7.03
C SER A 181 -21.30 0.98 8.27
N ALA A 182 -22.56 0.57 8.46
CA ALA A 182 -23.42 1.06 9.54
C ALA A 182 -22.81 0.92 10.95
N PRO A 183 -22.15 -0.19 11.33
CA PRO A 183 -21.52 -0.31 12.66
C PRO A 183 -20.36 0.70 12.85
N PHE A 184 -19.62 1.04 11.80
CA PHE A 184 -18.56 2.06 11.86
C PHE A 184 -19.16 3.45 12.07
N MET A 185 -20.24 3.77 11.36
CA MET A 185 -20.93 5.06 11.53
C MET A 185 -21.47 5.20 12.95
N GLU A 186 -22.08 4.16 13.49
CA GLU A 186 -22.57 4.17 14.89
C GLU A 186 -21.42 4.37 15.89
N ALA A 187 -20.28 3.71 15.68
CA ALA A 187 -19.10 3.89 16.53
C ALA A 187 -18.56 5.34 16.45
N ILE A 188 -18.48 5.92 15.23
CA ILE A 188 -18.07 7.32 15.04
C ILE A 188 -19.05 8.28 15.71
N ARG A 189 -20.37 8.05 15.60
CA ARG A 189 -21.39 8.86 16.26
C ARG A 189 -21.16 8.89 17.77
N GLN A 190 -20.92 7.72 18.37
CA GLN A 190 -20.62 7.61 19.81
C GLN A 190 -19.30 8.29 20.18
N LEU A 191 -18.22 8.06 19.41
CA LEU A 191 -16.92 8.68 19.65
C LEU A 191 -16.98 10.20 19.54
N ARG A 192 -17.68 10.74 18.57
CA ARG A 192 -17.83 12.19 18.41
C ARG A 192 -18.51 12.81 19.65
N TRP A 193 -19.51 12.14 20.20
CA TRP A 193 -20.14 12.58 21.44
C TRP A 193 -19.18 12.52 22.64
N GLN A 194 -18.41 11.42 22.76
CA GLN A 194 -17.46 11.21 23.86
C GLN A 194 -16.26 12.17 23.80
N LEU A 195 -15.71 12.40 22.60
CA LEU A 195 -14.50 13.19 22.38
C LEU A 195 -14.78 14.70 22.24
N GLY A 196 -16.03 15.08 21.95
CA GLY A 196 -16.42 16.47 21.76
C GLY A 196 -15.56 17.18 20.73
N ARG A 197 -14.93 18.30 21.09
CA ARG A 197 -14.08 19.09 20.18
C ARG A 197 -12.79 18.39 19.76
N ASN A 198 -12.46 17.24 20.34
CA ASN A 198 -11.27 16.48 19.94
C ASN A 198 -11.52 15.57 18.72
N ALA A 199 -12.72 15.61 18.16
CA ALA A 199 -13.11 14.80 17.00
C ALA A 199 -13.76 15.65 15.91
N VAL A 200 -13.28 15.52 14.66
CA VAL A 200 -13.79 16.20 13.45
C VAL A 200 -14.19 15.16 12.42
N CYS A 201 -15.33 15.41 11.76
CA CYS A 201 -15.80 14.61 10.61
C CYS A 201 -15.58 15.38 9.31
N VAL A 202 -14.74 14.83 8.44
CA VAL A 202 -14.52 15.29 7.06
C VAL A 202 -15.30 14.35 6.15
N HIS A 203 -16.26 14.90 5.40
CA HIS A 203 -17.11 14.11 4.52
C HIS A 203 -16.85 14.45 3.06
N LEU A 204 -16.44 13.45 2.29
CA LEU A 204 -16.23 13.56 0.84
C LEU A 204 -17.53 13.28 0.10
N THR A 205 -17.82 14.14 -0.87
CA THR A 205 -18.99 13.97 -1.74
C THR A 205 -18.63 14.31 -3.18
N TYR A 206 -19.56 14.08 -4.09
CA TYR A 206 -19.37 14.33 -5.51
C TYR A 206 -20.35 15.40 -6.02
N VAL A 207 -19.82 16.35 -6.77
CA VAL A 207 -20.59 17.35 -7.52
C VAL A 207 -20.40 17.08 -9.01
N PRO A 208 -21.26 16.25 -9.62
CA PRO A 208 -21.13 15.88 -11.02
C PRO A 208 -21.42 17.07 -11.94
N TYR A 209 -20.66 17.14 -13.04
CA TYR A 209 -20.98 18.00 -14.17
C TYR A 209 -21.82 17.24 -15.19
N LEU A 210 -23.01 17.75 -15.46
CA LEU A 210 -23.93 17.20 -16.47
C LEU A 210 -23.68 17.87 -17.81
N LYS A 211 -22.94 17.21 -18.70
CA LYS A 211 -22.58 17.72 -20.04
C LYS A 211 -23.80 18.18 -20.83
N ALA A 212 -24.94 17.46 -20.79
CA ALA A 212 -26.14 17.78 -21.53
C ALA A 212 -26.84 19.06 -21.04
N ALA A 213 -26.66 19.43 -19.77
CA ALA A 213 -27.28 20.61 -19.16
C ALA A 213 -26.27 21.76 -18.96
N ASP A 214 -24.98 21.50 -19.25
CA ASP A 214 -23.85 22.41 -19.01
C ASP A 214 -23.83 22.99 -17.60
N GLU A 215 -24.09 22.15 -16.59
CA GLU A 215 -24.13 22.60 -15.20
C GLU A 215 -23.62 21.58 -14.18
N LEU A 216 -23.15 22.09 -13.05
CA LEU A 216 -22.76 21.30 -11.87
C LEU A 216 -23.98 21.04 -10.98
N LYS A 217 -24.17 19.82 -10.52
CA LYS A 217 -25.31 19.41 -9.70
C LYS A 217 -24.92 19.14 -8.25
N THR A 218 -25.44 19.96 -7.33
CA THR A 218 -25.18 19.83 -5.89
C THR A 218 -26.13 18.87 -5.17
N LYS A 219 -27.16 18.35 -5.84
CA LYS A 219 -28.14 17.41 -5.22
C LYS A 219 -27.51 16.13 -4.68
N PRO A 220 -26.58 15.43 -5.37
CA PRO A 220 -25.94 14.23 -4.83
C PRO A 220 -25.22 14.52 -3.50
N THR A 221 -24.49 15.63 -3.40
CA THR A 221 -23.86 16.09 -2.16
C THR A 221 -24.89 16.31 -1.05
N GLN A 222 -26.00 17.00 -1.33
CA GLN A 222 -27.05 17.26 -0.35
C GLN A 222 -27.69 15.95 0.18
N HIS A 223 -27.89 14.95 -0.70
CA HIS A 223 -28.43 13.65 -0.30
C HIS A 223 -27.43 12.88 0.56
N SER A 224 -26.16 12.85 0.16
CA SER A 224 -25.11 12.18 0.92
C SER A 224 -24.96 12.75 2.35
N VAL A 225 -25.00 14.09 2.48
CA VAL A 225 -24.94 14.73 3.81
C VAL A 225 -26.19 14.44 4.63
N LYS A 226 -27.37 14.42 4.01
CA LYS A 226 -28.61 14.04 4.71
C LYS A 226 -28.56 12.59 5.21
N GLU A 227 -28.01 11.69 4.43
CA GLU A 227 -27.83 10.30 4.84
C GLU A 227 -26.90 10.20 6.06
N LEU A 228 -25.76 10.90 6.04
CA LEU A 228 -24.87 10.99 7.20
C LEU A 228 -25.56 11.59 8.42
N GLN A 229 -26.34 12.65 8.24
CA GLN A 229 -27.13 13.28 9.32
C GLN A 229 -28.20 12.34 9.88
N SER A 230 -28.83 11.50 9.04
CA SER A 230 -29.82 10.51 9.49
C SER A 230 -29.22 9.48 10.45
N MET A 231 -27.92 9.21 10.32
CA MET A 231 -27.15 8.38 11.25
C MET A 231 -26.66 9.16 12.49
N GLY A 232 -27.05 10.42 12.67
CA GLY A 232 -26.69 11.25 13.81
C GLY A 232 -25.30 11.89 13.72
N ILE A 233 -24.70 11.98 12.55
CA ILE A 233 -23.38 12.59 12.34
C ILE A 233 -23.53 13.86 11.49
N GLN A 234 -23.25 15.01 12.08
CA GLN A 234 -23.09 16.28 11.33
C GLN A 234 -21.64 16.36 10.83
N PRO A 235 -21.40 16.50 9.50
CA PRO A 235 -20.05 16.77 9.02
C PRO A 235 -19.60 18.17 9.46
N ASP A 236 -18.33 18.29 9.84
CA ASP A 236 -17.71 19.58 10.18
C ASP A 236 -17.10 20.23 8.95
N ILE A 237 -16.60 19.41 8.02
CA ILE A 237 -15.93 19.82 6.78
C ILE A 237 -16.45 18.97 5.63
N LEU A 238 -16.73 19.61 4.51
CA LEU A 238 -17.08 18.96 3.26
C LEU A 238 -15.93 19.10 2.26
N VAL A 239 -15.54 17.98 1.64
CA VAL A 239 -14.63 17.95 0.51
C VAL A 239 -15.43 17.57 -0.73
N LEU A 240 -15.59 18.49 -1.67
CA LEU A 240 -16.41 18.34 -2.87
C LEU A 240 -15.54 17.89 -4.04
N ARG A 241 -15.59 16.62 -4.39
CA ARG A 241 -14.97 16.13 -5.64
C ARG A 241 -15.73 16.68 -6.83
N THR A 242 -15.01 17.23 -7.79
CA THR A 242 -15.59 17.85 -8.98
C THR A 242 -14.62 17.82 -10.16
N GLU A 243 -15.17 17.71 -11.38
CA GLU A 243 -14.40 17.81 -12.62
C GLU A 243 -14.10 19.26 -13.01
N ARG A 244 -14.84 20.21 -12.45
CA ARG A 244 -14.76 21.64 -12.77
C ARG A 244 -14.80 22.49 -11.53
N HIS A 245 -14.24 23.69 -11.64
CA HIS A 245 -14.27 24.68 -10.58
C HIS A 245 -15.72 25.02 -10.15
N LEU A 246 -15.95 25.04 -8.84
CA LEU A 246 -17.19 25.48 -8.21
C LEU A 246 -17.08 26.96 -7.89
N ASP A 247 -18.01 27.75 -8.42
CA ASP A 247 -18.13 29.15 -8.02
C ASP A 247 -18.59 29.30 -6.56
N ASP A 248 -18.41 30.51 -6.02
CA ASP A 248 -18.78 30.80 -4.63
C ASP A 248 -20.28 30.66 -4.37
N SER A 249 -21.13 30.87 -5.37
CA SER A 249 -22.59 30.75 -5.22
C SER A 249 -23.00 29.29 -5.00
N LEU A 250 -22.37 28.35 -5.72
CA LEU A 250 -22.59 26.91 -5.53
C LEU A 250 -22.04 26.46 -4.19
N ARG A 251 -20.85 26.94 -3.78
CA ARG A 251 -20.26 26.64 -2.47
C ARG A 251 -21.15 27.14 -1.32
N MET A 252 -21.64 28.38 -1.39
CA MET A 252 -22.61 28.95 -0.44
C MET A 252 -23.89 28.14 -0.36
N LYS A 253 -24.41 27.72 -1.52
CA LYS A 253 -25.60 26.85 -1.59
C LYS A 253 -25.37 25.53 -0.88
N VAL A 254 -24.23 24.86 -1.10
CA VAL A 254 -23.88 23.61 -0.41
C VAL A 254 -23.72 23.86 1.09
N ALA A 255 -22.99 24.89 1.49
CA ALA A 255 -22.78 25.28 2.88
C ALA A 255 -24.12 25.43 3.63
N SER A 256 -25.04 26.19 3.05
CA SER A 256 -26.37 26.44 3.62
C SER A 256 -27.22 25.16 3.73
N PHE A 257 -27.28 24.34 2.66
CA PHE A 257 -28.08 23.10 2.68
C PHE A 257 -27.53 22.02 3.63
N CYS A 258 -26.23 22.02 3.86
CA CYS A 258 -25.54 21.00 4.65
C CYS A 258 -25.24 21.45 6.08
N ASN A 259 -25.59 22.68 6.47
CA ASN A 259 -25.27 23.30 7.76
C ASN A 259 -23.76 23.23 8.09
N VAL A 260 -22.94 23.64 7.14
CA VAL A 260 -21.48 23.70 7.26
C VAL A 260 -21.02 25.12 6.95
N ASP A 261 -20.05 25.63 7.70
CA ASP A 261 -19.49 26.97 7.44
C ASP A 261 -18.85 27.01 6.05
N LEU A 262 -19.00 28.13 5.33
CA LEU A 262 -18.48 28.26 3.96
C LEU A 262 -16.97 27.96 3.86
N GLU A 263 -16.19 28.38 4.84
CA GLU A 263 -14.75 28.12 4.92
C GLU A 263 -14.39 26.63 5.15
N CYS A 264 -15.39 25.82 5.50
CA CYS A 264 -15.28 24.35 5.67
C CYS A 264 -15.82 23.59 4.44
N VAL A 265 -16.21 24.28 3.37
CA VAL A 265 -16.58 23.70 2.09
C VAL A 265 -15.40 23.81 1.13
N VAL A 266 -14.61 22.75 1.05
CA VAL A 266 -13.37 22.64 0.27
C VAL A 266 -13.67 21.91 -1.03
N GLN A 267 -13.15 22.39 -2.16
CA GLN A 267 -13.30 21.69 -3.43
C GLN A 267 -12.02 20.90 -3.78
N SER A 268 -12.21 19.68 -4.25
CA SER A 268 -11.16 18.80 -4.76
C SER A 268 -11.40 18.60 -6.26
N GLU A 269 -10.84 19.49 -7.06
CA GLU A 269 -10.87 19.37 -8.52
C GLU A 269 -9.99 18.21 -8.99
N ASP A 270 -10.29 17.70 -10.20
CA ASP A 270 -9.43 16.73 -10.85
C ASP A 270 -8.07 17.36 -11.16
N MET A 271 -7.02 16.76 -10.60
CA MET A 271 -5.65 17.24 -10.76
C MET A 271 -4.88 16.33 -11.74
N PRO A 272 -3.91 16.87 -12.51
CA PRO A 272 -3.07 16.08 -13.40
C PRO A 272 -2.29 14.97 -12.67
N SER A 273 -1.99 15.20 -11.40
CA SER A 273 -1.29 14.24 -10.53
C SER A 273 -1.90 14.22 -9.13
N ILE A 274 -2.00 13.02 -8.55
CA ILE A 274 -2.44 12.87 -7.15
C ILE A 274 -1.53 13.62 -6.18
N TYR A 275 -0.28 13.86 -6.54
CA TYR A 275 0.69 14.58 -5.73
C TYR A 275 0.48 16.09 -5.68
N GLU A 276 -0.35 16.64 -6.56
CA GLU A 276 -0.78 18.03 -6.50
C GLU A 276 -1.91 18.27 -5.49
N VAL A 277 -2.62 17.19 -5.11
CA VAL A 277 -3.78 17.27 -4.20
C VAL A 277 -3.44 17.91 -2.85
N PRO A 278 -2.34 17.55 -2.15
CA PRO A 278 -2.01 18.19 -0.86
C PRO A 278 -1.86 19.71 -0.97
N VAL A 279 -1.20 20.20 -2.02
CA VAL A 279 -1.00 21.64 -2.25
C VAL A 279 -2.32 22.32 -2.58
N ASN A 280 -3.19 21.68 -3.38
CA ASN A 280 -4.53 22.20 -3.66
C ASN A 280 -5.37 22.26 -2.38
N MET A 281 -5.37 21.21 -1.56
CA MET A 281 -6.09 21.19 -0.28
C MET A 281 -5.56 22.26 0.70
N GLN A 282 -4.25 22.51 0.73
CA GLN A 282 -3.67 23.60 1.52
C GLN A 282 -4.15 24.96 1.03
N ARG A 283 -4.15 25.18 -0.28
CA ARG A 283 -4.64 26.43 -0.88
C ARG A 283 -6.12 26.66 -0.59
N GLN A 284 -6.91 25.61 -0.53
CA GLN A 284 -8.32 25.63 -0.15
C GLN A 284 -8.52 25.78 1.38
N GLY A 285 -7.47 25.71 2.19
CA GLY A 285 -7.52 25.90 3.63
C GLY A 285 -8.02 24.70 4.44
N LEU A 286 -7.92 23.47 3.91
CA LEU A 286 -8.42 22.25 4.57
C LEU A 286 -7.78 22.03 5.95
N ASP A 287 -6.46 22.15 6.05
CA ASP A 287 -5.71 22.02 7.31
C ASP A 287 -6.08 23.11 8.32
N ALA A 288 -6.24 24.34 7.87
CA ALA A 288 -6.69 25.46 8.70
C ALA A 288 -8.12 25.25 9.22
N ALA A 289 -9.04 24.75 8.38
CA ALA A 289 -10.41 24.42 8.78
C ALA A 289 -10.42 23.31 9.86
N ILE A 290 -9.62 22.25 9.69
CA ILE A 290 -9.46 21.18 10.69
C ILE A 290 -9.00 21.76 12.04
N LEU A 291 -7.92 22.55 12.04
CA LEU A 291 -7.37 23.13 13.27
C LEU A 291 -8.38 24.04 13.98
N ARG A 292 -9.11 24.89 13.23
CA ARG A 292 -10.18 25.75 13.79
C ARG A 292 -11.29 24.93 14.45
N LYS A 293 -11.76 23.87 13.79
CA LYS A 293 -12.82 23.00 14.34
C LYS A 293 -12.41 22.30 15.62
N ILE A 294 -11.13 21.94 15.73
CA ILE A 294 -10.55 21.32 16.95
C ILE A 294 -10.20 22.36 18.03
N GLY A 295 -10.13 23.64 17.68
CA GLY A 295 -9.76 24.73 18.60
C GLY A 295 -8.25 24.88 18.80
N ILE A 296 -7.45 24.47 17.79
CA ILE A 296 -6.01 24.69 17.76
C ILE A 296 -5.72 25.97 16.95
N PRO A 297 -4.85 26.87 17.43
CA PRO A 297 -4.43 28.05 16.66
C PRO A 297 -3.86 27.66 15.30
N VAL A 298 -4.31 28.30 14.23
CA VAL A 298 -3.93 27.95 12.85
C VAL A 298 -2.45 28.27 12.56
N GLY A 299 -1.94 29.39 13.10
CA GLY A 299 -0.57 29.84 12.83
C GLY A 299 -0.32 30.19 11.37
N GLU A 300 0.94 30.28 10.98
CA GLU A 300 1.35 30.52 9.59
C GLU A 300 1.16 29.26 8.73
N THR A 301 0.87 29.47 7.43
CA THR A 301 0.77 28.38 6.47
C THR A 301 2.17 27.83 6.15
N PRO A 302 2.42 26.52 6.35
CA PRO A 302 3.73 25.93 6.06
C PRO A 302 4.08 26.01 4.57
N ALA A 303 5.35 26.30 4.27
CA ALA A 303 5.79 26.45 2.87
C ALA A 303 5.86 25.12 2.10
N MET A 304 5.87 23.95 2.75
CA MET A 304 5.97 22.61 2.14
C MET A 304 7.07 22.50 1.07
N LYS A 305 8.20 23.18 1.26
CA LYS A 305 9.25 23.34 0.25
C LYS A 305 9.70 22.01 -0.39
N PRO A 306 9.99 20.92 0.35
CA PRO A 306 10.41 19.66 -0.28
C PRO A 306 9.35 19.09 -1.23
N TRP A 307 8.07 19.30 -0.92
CA TRP A 307 6.95 18.84 -1.76
C TRP A 307 6.82 19.68 -3.03
N HIS A 308 6.98 21.00 -2.92
CA HIS A 308 7.03 21.89 -4.09
C HIS A 308 8.22 21.59 -5.00
N ASP A 309 9.41 21.37 -4.41
CA ASP A 309 10.62 20.99 -5.17
C ASP A 309 10.40 19.67 -5.95
N PHE A 310 9.65 18.72 -5.36
CA PHE A 310 9.25 17.49 -6.05
C PHE A 310 8.27 17.77 -7.21
N LEU A 311 7.24 18.58 -7.00
CA LEU A 311 6.28 18.93 -8.07
C LEU A 311 6.98 19.68 -9.23
N ASP A 312 7.93 20.56 -8.93
CA ASP A 312 8.74 21.24 -9.94
C ASP A 312 9.56 20.24 -10.79
N LYS A 313 10.14 19.20 -10.16
CA LYS A 313 10.81 18.11 -10.88
C LYS A 313 9.82 17.35 -11.77
N GLN A 314 8.63 17.03 -11.24
CA GLN A 314 7.58 16.37 -11.99
C GLN A 314 7.19 17.14 -13.26
N HIS A 315 7.01 18.46 -13.15
CA HIS A 315 6.65 19.31 -14.29
C HIS A 315 7.79 19.41 -15.34
N ARG A 316 9.06 19.32 -14.91
CA ARG A 316 10.22 19.36 -15.81
C ARG A 316 10.51 18.02 -16.48
N ALA A 317 10.03 16.92 -15.92
CA ALA A 317 10.20 15.59 -16.49
C ALA A 317 9.29 15.39 -17.72
N THR A 318 9.82 15.71 -18.90
CA THR A 318 9.04 15.67 -20.17
C THR A 318 9.45 14.55 -21.10
N ARG A 319 10.71 14.09 -21.03
CA ARG A 319 11.22 12.99 -21.86
C ARG A 319 10.62 11.67 -21.40
N GLU A 320 10.05 10.90 -22.30
CA GLU A 320 9.45 9.60 -21.99
C GLU A 320 10.48 8.45 -22.08
N VAL A 321 10.34 7.50 -21.15
CA VAL A 321 11.07 6.22 -21.13
C VAL A 321 10.05 5.11 -20.95
N HIS A 322 10.10 4.09 -21.81
CA HIS A 322 9.13 3.01 -21.85
C HIS A 322 9.65 1.77 -21.13
N VAL A 323 8.89 1.24 -20.17
CA VAL A 323 9.24 0.06 -19.36
C VAL A 323 8.13 -0.97 -19.47
N ALA A 324 8.48 -2.22 -19.78
CA ALA A 324 7.54 -3.33 -19.76
C ALA A 324 7.26 -3.81 -18.33
N LEU A 325 6.00 -3.96 -17.96
CA LEU A 325 5.56 -4.68 -16.79
C LEU A 325 5.07 -6.06 -17.22
N VAL A 326 5.93 -7.07 -17.15
CA VAL A 326 5.60 -8.44 -17.55
C VAL A 326 4.86 -9.12 -16.38
N GLY A 327 3.55 -9.19 -16.50
CA GLY A 327 2.67 -9.56 -15.38
C GLY A 327 1.50 -10.46 -15.79
N LYS A 328 0.74 -10.89 -14.77
CA LYS A 328 -0.44 -11.76 -14.94
C LYS A 328 -1.77 -10.99 -14.87
N TYR A 329 -1.79 -9.80 -14.29
CA TYR A 329 -3.00 -9.06 -13.94
C TYR A 329 -3.07 -7.75 -14.73
N ASP A 330 -3.93 -7.71 -15.75
CA ASP A 330 -4.16 -6.50 -16.56
C ASP A 330 -5.15 -5.56 -15.84
N LEU A 331 -4.73 -5.04 -14.70
CA LEU A 331 -5.44 -4.03 -13.95
C LEU A 331 -4.42 -3.02 -13.43
N GLN A 332 -4.71 -1.72 -13.57
CA GLN A 332 -3.77 -0.67 -13.15
C GLN A 332 -3.42 -0.77 -11.65
N ASP A 333 -4.40 -1.12 -10.82
CA ASP A 333 -4.23 -1.20 -9.38
C ASP A 333 -3.59 -2.53 -8.91
N ALA A 334 -3.47 -3.55 -9.77
CA ALA A 334 -2.81 -4.81 -9.41
C ALA A 334 -1.28 -4.67 -9.19
N TYR A 335 -0.66 -3.65 -9.81
CA TYR A 335 0.77 -3.33 -9.66
C TYR A 335 0.96 -1.85 -9.30
N LYS A 336 0.08 -1.33 -8.44
CA LYS A 336 0.03 0.09 -8.11
C LYS A 336 1.35 0.60 -7.55
N SER A 337 1.90 -0.07 -6.55
CA SER A 337 3.15 0.35 -5.91
C SER A 337 4.35 0.29 -6.84
N ILE A 338 4.42 -0.68 -7.76
CA ILE A 338 5.47 -0.74 -8.80
C ILE A 338 5.36 0.45 -9.75
N ARG A 339 4.14 0.74 -10.25
CA ARG A 339 3.90 1.89 -11.12
C ARG A 339 4.24 3.21 -10.46
N GLU A 340 3.85 3.38 -9.20
CA GLU A 340 4.18 4.59 -8.43
C GLU A 340 5.69 4.69 -8.18
N SER A 341 6.37 3.59 -7.84
CA SER A 341 7.83 3.59 -7.64
C SER A 341 8.59 3.97 -8.91
N LEU A 342 8.16 3.46 -10.06
CA LEU A 342 8.72 3.86 -11.36
C LEU A 342 8.46 5.33 -11.68
N ASN A 343 7.24 5.81 -11.42
CA ASN A 343 6.88 7.22 -11.63
C ASN A 343 7.72 8.14 -10.75
N LEU A 344 7.82 7.84 -9.45
CA LEU A 344 8.64 8.62 -8.51
C LEU A 344 10.12 8.62 -8.92
N ALA A 345 10.69 7.45 -9.21
CA ALA A 345 12.07 7.34 -9.68
C ALA A 345 12.29 8.13 -10.98
N GLY A 346 11.35 8.05 -11.92
CA GLY A 346 11.40 8.80 -13.17
C GLY A 346 11.46 10.31 -12.94
N ILE A 347 10.61 10.84 -12.07
CA ILE A 347 10.58 12.27 -11.72
C ILE A 347 11.94 12.73 -11.19
N TYR A 348 12.57 11.95 -10.29
CA TYR A 348 13.87 12.28 -9.75
C TYR A 348 15.02 12.10 -10.76
N CYS A 349 14.87 11.23 -11.76
CA CYS A 349 15.80 11.09 -12.88
C CYS A 349 15.52 12.06 -14.04
N GLY A 350 14.52 12.94 -13.92
CA GLY A 350 14.16 13.94 -14.93
C GLY A 350 13.45 13.36 -16.17
N VAL A 351 12.84 12.19 -16.05
CA VAL A 351 12.11 11.52 -17.13
C VAL A 351 10.70 11.12 -16.69
N LYS A 352 9.82 10.93 -17.68
CA LYS A 352 8.48 10.40 -17.49
C LYS A 352 8.46 8.92 -17.86
N VAL A 353 8.44 8.05 -16.86
CA VAL A 353 8.37 6.61 -17.11
C VAL A 353 6.96 6.21 -17.53
N LYS A 354 6.87 5.56 -18.69
CA LYS A 354 5.65 4.93 -19.22
C LYS A 354 5.72 3.44 -18.98
N ALA A 355 4.99 2.98 -17.98
CA ALA A 355 4.91 1.57 -17.64
C ALA A 355 3.82 0.88 -18.47
N HIS A 356 4.21 0.01 -19.40
CA HIS A 356 3.31 -0.75 -20.27
C HIS A 356 3.10 -2.15 -19.72
N PHE A 357 1.84 -2.50 -19.47
CA PHE A 357 1.53 -3.87 -19.12
C PHE A 357 1.70 -4.79 -20.33
N VAL A 358 2.43 -5.89 -20.14
CA VAL A 358 2.60 -6.96 -21.12
C VAL A 358 2.16 -8.27 -20.45
N SER A 359 1.07 -8.84 -20.94
CA SER A 359 0.54 -10.10 -20.40
C SER A 359 1.55 -11.22 -20.59
N SER A 360 1.99 -11.80 -19.48
CA SER A 360 2.92 -12.93 -19.52
C SER A 360 2.29 -14.21 -20.08
N GLU A 361 0.97 -14.27 -20.19
CA GLU A 361 0.26 -15.40 -20.81
C GLU A 361 0.35 -15.36 -22.35
N ASP A 362 0.56 -14.17 -22.91
CA ASP A 362 0.63 -13.96 -24.35
C ASP A 362 2.07 -13.95 -24.89
N ILE A 363 3.08 -14.10 -24.02
CA ILE A 363 4.48 -14.15 -24.42
C ILE A 363 4.89 -15.60 -24.69
N THR A 364 5.51 -15.81 -25.86
CA THR A 364 6.17 -17.05 -26.27
C THR A 364 7.59 -16.76 -26.74
N PRO A 365 8.49 -17.77 -26.86
CA PRO A 365 9.81 -17.58 -27.43
C PRO A 365 9.79 -16.97 -28.84
N ASP A 366 8.74 -17.24 -29.63
CA ASP A 366 8.63 -16.77 -31.02
C ASP A 366 8.18 -15.30 -31.15
N ASN A 367 7.47 -14.76 -30.14
CA ASN A 367 6.89 -13.41 -30.21
C ASN A 367 7.48 -12.42 -29.19
N VAL A 368 8.37 -12.85 -28.32
CA VAL A 368 8.89 -12.04 -27.21
C VAL A 368 9.59 -10.77 -27.68
N GLU A 369 10.33 -10.83 -28.77
CA GLU A 369 11.02 -9.69 -29.38
C GLU A 369 10.00 -8.60 -29.80
N GLU A 370 8.91 -9.01 -30.46
CA GLU A 370 7.82 -8.12 -30.87
C GLU A 370 7.13 -7.51 -29.65
N LYS A 371 6.80 -8.34 -28.65
CA LYS A 371 6.08 -7.92 -27.43
C LYS A 371 6.86 -6.93 -26.55
N LEU A 372 8.19 -7.02 -26.56
CA LEU A 372 9.08 -6.14 -25.80
C LEU A 372 9.72 -5.04 -26.66
N SER A 373 9.35 -4.96 -27.95
CA SER A 373 9.90 -3.94 -28.85
C SER A 373 9.67 -2.52 -28.33
N GLY A 374 10.72 -1.70 -28.38
CA GLY A 374 10.67 -0.29 -27.93
C GLY A 374 10.70 -0.10 -26.41
N MET A 375 10.81 -1.16 -25.63
CA MET A 375 10.98 -1.06 -24.17
C MET A 375 12.45 -0.87 -23.82
N ALA A 376 12.74 0.13 -23.00
CA ALA A 376 14.11 0.41 -22.52
C ALA A 376 14.53 -0.54 -21.39
N GLY A 377 13.58 -1.17 -20.72
CA GLY A 377 13.80 -2.14 -19.65
C GLY A 377 12.52 -2.90 -19.32
N ALA A 378 12.64 -3.95 -18.50
CA ALA A 378 11.53 -4.78 -18.09
C ALA A 378 11.49 -5.00 -16.57
N ILE A 379 10.30 -4.95 -15.99
CA ILE A 379 10.03 -5.46 -14.65
C ILE A 379 9.25 -6.75 -14.78
N ILE A 380 9.79 -7.83 -14.20
CA ILE A 380 9.11 -9.11 -14.07
C ILE A 380 8.32 -9.05 -12.76
N CYS A 381 7.02 -8.88 -12.90
CA CYS A 381 6.13 -8.56 -11.79
C CYS A 381 5.91 -9.73 -10.82
N PRO A 382 5.57 -9.45 -9.56
CA PRO A 382 5.20 -10.46 -8.57
C PRO A 382 3.89 -11.19 -8.96
N GLY A 383 3.54 -12.23 -8.20
CA GLY A 383 2.33 -13.04 -8.37
C GLY A 383 2.47 -14.41 -7.74
N PHE A 384 1.45 -15.28 -7.93
CA PHE A 384 1.41 -16.64 -7.41
C PHE A 384 0.92 -17.62 -8.47
N GLY A 385 1.29 -18.90 -8.31
CA GLY A 385 0.83 -20.01 -9.15
C GLY A 385 1.38 -20.01 -10.58
N GLN A 386 1.07 -21.07 -11.30
CA GLN A 386 1.72 -21.43 -12.58
C GLN A 386 1.35 -20.55 -13.78
N ARG A 387 0.19 -19.88 -13.75
CA ARG A 387 -0.30 -19.09 -14.88
C ARG A 387 0.70 -18.03 -15.32
N GLY A 388 1.06 -18.00 -16.61
CA GLY A 388 1.95 -17.00 -17.24
C GLY A 388 3.43 -17.10 -16.84
N THR A 389 3.89 -18.18 -16.19
CA THR A 389 5.28 -18.33 -15.76
C THR A 389 6.23 -18.57 -16.93
N GLU A 390 5.86 -19.40 -17.91
CA GLU A 390 6.70 -19.67 -19.08
C GLU A 390 6.91 -18.40 -19.93
N GLY A 391 5.89 -17.55 -20.06
CA GLY A 391 6.05 -16.26 -20.72
C GLY A 391 6.96 -15.30 -19.96
N LYS A 392 6.96 -15.32 -18.62
CA LYS A 392 7.95 -14.58 -17.83
C LYS A 392 9.36 -15.10 -18.08
N ILE A 393 9.54 -16.44 -18.11
CA ILE A 393 10.83 -17.07 -18.39
C ILE A 393 11.32 -16.69 -19.79
N ALA A 394 10.46 -16.73 -20.82
CA ALA A 394 10.81 -16.30 -22.17
C ALA A 394 11.21 -14.81 -22.22
N ALA A 395 10.48 -13.93 -21.51
CA ALA A 395 10.82 -12.52 -21.41
C ALA A 395 12.19 -12.31 -20.74
N ILE A 396 12.47 -13.04 -19.66
CA ILE A 396 13.75 -12.96 -18.92
C ILE A 396 14.90 -13.46 -19.82
N GLN A 397 14.71 -14.57 -20.53
CA GLN A 397 15.73 -15.09 -21.46
C GLN A 397 16.07 -14.06 -22.53
N HIS A 398 15.05 -13.46 -23.15
CA HIS A 398 15.24 -12.41 -24.15
C HIS A 398 15.98 -11.21 -23.55
N THR A 399 15.54 -10.67 -22.43
CA THR A 399 16.17 -9.49 -21.84
C THR A 399 17.59 -9.76 -21.35
N ARG A 400 17.84 -10.91 -20.75
CA ARG A 400 19.19 -11.32 -20.30
C ARG A 400 20.17 -11.45 -21.46
N THR A 401 19.78 -12.11 -22.54
CA THR A 401 20.67 -12.36 -23.69
C THR A 401 20.88 -11.13 -24.57
N HIS A 402 19.98 -10.14 -24.51
CA HIS A 402 20.08 -8.89 -25.29
C HIS A 402 20.53 -7.69 -24.44
N ASN A 403 20.98 -7.92 -23.20
CA ASN A 403 21.47 -6.86 -22.30
C ASN A 403 20.43 -5.76 -22.04
N ILE A 404 19.14 -6.13 -21.98
CA ILE A 404 18.05 -5.21 -21.65
C ILE A 404 17.89 -5.15 -20.12
N PRO A 405 17.99 -3.98 -19.46
CA PRO A 405 17.83 -3.85 -18.02
C PRO A 405 16.57 -4.55 -17.50
N THR A 406 16.73 -5.43 -16.51
CA THR A 406 15.66 -6.31 -16.02
C THR A 406 15.61 -6.35 -14.51
N PHE A 407 14.43 -6.09 -13.94
CA PHE A 407 14.16 -6.15 -12.52
C PHE A 407 13.12 -7.23 -12.20
N GLY A 408 13.51 -8.27 -11.46
CA GLY A 408 12.60 -9.32 -10.99
C GLY A 408 12.18 -9.09 -9.55
N ILE A 409 10.86 -9.03 -9.29
CA ILE A 409 10.33 -8.80 -7.94
C ILE A 409 9.55 -10.04 -7.48
N CYS A 410 9.91 -10.61 -6.34
CA CYS A 410 9.29 -11.77 -5.68
C CYS A 410 9.22 -12.96 -6.66
N LEU A 411 8.03 -13.32 -7.18
CA LEU A 411 7.91 -14.34 -8.24
C LEU A 411 8.80 -14.00 -9.46
N GLY A 412 9.01 -12.72 -9.75
CA GLY A 412 9.90 -12.29 -10.83
C GLY A 412 11.34 -12.76 -10.62
N MET A 413 11.88 -12.61 -9.41
CA MET A 413 13.20 -13.16 -9.06
C MET A 413 13.21 -14.69 -9.18
N GLN A 414 12.16 -15.37 -8.70
CA GLN A 414 12.07 -16.83 -8.81
C GLN A 414 12.10 -17.30 -10.28
N MET A 415 11.43 -16.57 -11.17
CA MET A 415 11.48 -16.85 -12.61
C MET A 415 12.87 -16.57 -13.22
N MET A 416 13.60 -15.55 -12.72
CA MET A 416 14.99 -15.30 -13.13
C MET A 416 15.91 -16.48 -12.74
N VAL A 417 15.71 -17.02 -11.55
CA VAL A 417 16.44 -18.21 -11.07
C VAL A 417 16.13 -19.43 -11.93
N ILE A 418 14.86 -19.69 -12.23
CA ILE A 418 14.44 -20.83 -13.07
C ILE A 418 14.97 -20.67 -14.50
N GLU A 419 14.86 -19.48 -15.08
CA GLU A 419 15.39 -19.20 -16.42
C GLU A 419 16.90 -19.50 -16.50
N PHE A 420 17.66 -18.97 -15.54
CA PHE A 420 19.09 -19.15 -15.51
C PHE A 420 19.46 -20.64 -15.30
N ALA A 421 18.77 -21.36 -14.44
CA ALA A 421 18.97 -22.78 -14.26
C ALA A 421 18.74 -23.57 -15.56
N ARG A 422 17.68 -23.29 -16.28
CA ARG A 422 17.35 -23.97 -17.54
C ARG A 422 18.32 -23.67 -18.68
N HIS A 423 18.70 -22.42 -18.85
CA HIS A 423 19.41 -21.98 -20.07
C HIS A 423 20.90 -21.69 -19.85
N ALA A 424 21.36 -21.47 -18.63
CA ALA A 424 22.79 -21.26 -18.34
C ALA A 424 23.43 -22.47 -17.62
N LEU A 425 22.72 -23.12 -16.69
CA LEU A 425 23.20 -24.32 -15.99
C LEU A 425 22.88 -25.62 -16.76
N GLY A 426 21.90 -25.60 -17.68
CA GLY A 426 21.48 -26.78 -18.43
C GLY A 426 20.52 -27.71 -17.68
N TYR A 427 19.93 -27.27 -16.56
CA TYR A 427 18.90 -28.01 -15.83
C TYR A 427 17.54 -27.81 -16.49
N THR A 428 17.30 -28.48 -17.61
CA THR A 428 16.15 -28.23 -18.51
C THR A 428 14.78 -28.37 -17.87
N ASP A 429 14.67 -29.15 -16.79
CA ASP A 429 13.45 -29.37 -16.02
C ASP A 429 13.37 -28.50 -14.75
N ALA A 430 14.36 -27.62 -14.53
CA ALA A 430 14.39 -26.77 -13.33
C ALA A 430 13.09 -25.99 -13.17
N ASN A 431 12.53 -26.00 -11.95
CA ASN A 431 11.27 -25.34 -11.66
C ASN A 431 11.13 -25.02 -10.15
N SER A 432 10.02 -24.39 -9.82
CA SER A 432 9.51 -24.26 -8.45
C SER A 432 8.63 -25.47 -8.10
N THR A 433 8.76 -25.97 -6.87
CA THR A 433 7.84 -27.01 -6.35
C THR A 433 6.40 -26.51 -6.20
N GLU A 434 6.17 -25.19 -6.25
CA GLU A 434 4.82 -24.60 -6.37
C GLU A 434 4.13 -25.01 -7.69
N MET A 435 4.89 -25.08 -8.77
CA MET A 435 4.40 -25.25 -10.13
C MET A 435 4.52 -26.69 -10.60
N THR A 436 5.63 -27.34 -10.23
CA THR A 436 5.97 -28.72 -10.60
C THR A 436 6.51 -29.43 -9.36
N PRO A 437 5.64 -30.03 -8.52
CA PRO A 437 6.08 -30.66 -7.27
C PRO A 437 7.14 -31.74 -7.43
N ASP A 438 7.14 -32.44 -8.56
CA ASP A 438 8.02 -33.58 -8.85
C ASP A 438 9.22 -33.21 -9.73
N THR A 439 9.58 -31.93 -9.88
CA THR A 439 10.76 -31.52 -10.65
C THR A 439 12.05 -32.14 -10.07
N GLN A 440 12.96 -32.57 -10.93
CA GLN A 440 14.25 -33.12 -10.49
C GLN A 440 15.22 -32.02 -10.02
N HIS A 441 15.02 -30.79 -10.51
CA HIS A 441 15.82 -29.63 -10.11
C HIS A 441 14.92 -28.54 -9.49
N PRO A 442 14.49 -28.73 -8.23
CA PRO A 442 13.69 -27.75 -7.49
C PRO A 442 14.57 -26.56 -7.04
N VAL A 443 14.91 -25.66 -7.99
CA VAL A 443 15.75 -24.48 -7.71
C VAL A 443 15.01 -23.42 -6.88
N ILE A 444 13.68 -23.49 -6.88
CA ILE A 444 12.78 -22.77 -5.97
C ILE A 444 11.97 -23.82 -5.22
N ASP A 445 11.97 -23.74 -3.90
CA ASP A 445 11.32 -24.74 -3.05
C ASP A 445 10.55 -24.09 -1.89
N LEU A 446 9.67 -24.87 -1.28
CA LEU A 446 8.92 -24.47 -0.11
C LEU A 446 9.85 -24.33 1.09
N MET A 447 9.69 -23.26 1.85
CA MET A 447 10.39 -23.10 3.14
C MET A 447 10.11 -24.28 4.07
N GLU A 448 11.12 -24.75 4.80
CA GLU A 448 10.96 -25.86 5.75
C GLU A 448 9.85 -25.61 6.77
N GLU A 449 9.73 -24.38 7.25
CA GLU A 449 8.69 -23.93 8.18
C GLU A 449 7.27 -23.99 7.60
N GLN A 450 7.15 -23.91 6.27
CA GLN A 450 5.87 -23.94 5.55
C GLN A 450 5.36 -25.36 5.27
N LYS A 451 6.20 -26.37 5.40
CA LYS A 451 5.84 -27.78 5.08
C LYS A 451 4.76 -28.37 6.00
N THR A 452 4.58 -27.78 7.18
CA THR A 452 3.61 -28.25 8.20
C THR A 452 2.30 -27.44 8.23
N ILE A 453 2.18 -26.37 7.43
CA ILE A 453 1.03 -25.45 7.48
C ILE A 453 -0.05 -25.88 6.51
N THR A 454 -1.30 -26.00 6.99
CA THR A 454 -2.46 -26.40 6.19
C THR A 454 -3.39 -25.22 5.79
N GLY A 455 -3.24 -24.06 6.44
CA GLY A 455 -4.05 -22.85 6.16
C GLY A 455 -3.50 -22.01 5.01
N MET A 456 -4.34 -21.28 4.29
CA MET A 456 -3.92 -20.44 3.15
C MET A 456 -3.66 -18.99 3.53
N GLY A 457 -4.43 -18.38 4.44
CA GLY A 457 -4.30 -16.97 4.81
C GLY A 457 -3.32 -16.74 5.96
N GLY A 458 -2.48 -15.69 5.87
CA GLY A 458 -1.56 -15.28 6.93
C GLY A 458 -0.42 -16.25 7.24
N THR A 459 -0.13 -17.18 6.33
CA THR A 459 0.85 -18.27 6.52
C THR A 459 2.13 -18.11 5.70
N MET A 460 2.24 -17.03 4.93
CA MET A 460 3.44 -16.68 4.17
C MET A 460 4.47 -15.98 5.06
N ARG A 461 5.68 -15.84 4.55
CA ARG A 461 6.67 -14.92 5.11
C ARG A 461 6.22 -13.50 4.79
N LEU A 462 5.74 -12.80 5.82
CA LEU A 462 5.07 -11.50 5.70
C LEU A 462 5.76 -10.45 6.57
N GLY A 463 5.94 -9.24 6.03
CA GLY A 463 6.50 -8.11 6.74
C GLY A 463 7.98 -7.88 6.46
N ALA A 464 8.60 -7.01 7.25
CA ALA A 464 9.97 -6.59 7.06
C ALA A 464 10.96 -7.59 7.71
N TYR A 465 11.93 -8.04 6.91
CA TYR A 465 13.01 -8.91 7.36
C TYR A 465 14.38 -8.31 7.04
N PRO A 466 15.40 -8.60 7.86
CA PRO A 466 16.75 -8.16 7.59
C PRO A 466 17.36 -8.92 6.40
N CYS A 467 18.12 -8.20 5.58
CA CYS A 467 18.92 -8.76 4.52
C CYS A 467 20.35 -8.19 4.58
N GLN A 468 21.34 -9.07 4.59
CA GLN A 468 22.76 -8.71 4.56
C GLN A 468 23.22 -8.73 3.11
N LEU A 469 23.72 -7.60 2.63
CA LEU A 469 24.22 -7.43 1.27
C LEU A 469 25.73 -7.74 1.19
N ARG A 470 26.15 -8.44 0.14
CA ARG A 470 27.54 -8.73 -0.15
C ARG A 470 28.26 -7.44 -0.54
N GLU A 471 29.34 -7.11 0.18
CA GLU A 471 30.18 -5.96 -0.12
C GLU A 471 30.74 -6.04 -1.55
N GLY A 472 30.73 -4.92 -2.26
CA GLY A 472 31.20 -4.82 -3.65
C GLY A 472 30.18 -5.26 -4.73
N SER A 473 29.01 -5.80 -4.35
CA SER A 473 27.92 -6.08 -5.31
C SER A 473 27.28 -4.78 -5.85
N LYS A 474 26.61 -4.87 -7.01
CA LYS A 474 25.80 -3.75 -7.51
C LYS A 474 24.75 -3.33 -6.51
N THR A 475 24.03 -4.31 -5.97
CA THR A 475 22.97 -4.07 -4.97
C THR A 475 23.52 -3.36 -3.73
N HIS A 476 24.68 -3.79 -3.20
CA HIS A 476 25.33 -3.10 -2.07
C HIS A 476 25.68 -1.64 -2.41
N THR A 477 26.21 -1.41 -3.61
CA THR A 477 26.56 -0.07 -4.10
C THR A 477 25.34 0.83 -4.22
N ILE A 478 24.21 0.29 -4.71
CA ILE A 478 22.94 1.00 -4.88
C ILE A 478 22.35 1.43 -3.52
N TYR A 479 22.34 0.54 -2.53
CA TYR A 479 21.83 0.87 -1.20
C TYR A 479 22.79 1.72 -0.37
N GLY A 480 24.10 1.59 -0.61
CA GLY A 480 25.14 2.23 0.21
C GLY A 480 25.18 1.72 1.65
N LYS A 481 24.66 0.53 1.91
CA LYS A 481 24.52 -0.10 3.23
C LYS A 481 24.74 -1.61 3.10
N SER A 482 25.41 -2.22 4.10
CA SER A 482 25.58 -3.68 4.14
C SER A 482 24.38 -4.41 4.72
N SER A 483 23.55 -3.76 5.54
CA SER A 483 22.33 -4.35 6.11
C SER A 483 21.12 -3.49 5.78
N ILE A 484 20.08 -4.13 5.27
CA ILE A 484 18.81 -3.51 4.89
C ILE A 484 17.65 -4.25 5.53
N GLN A 485 16.46 -3.63 5.52
CA GLN A 485 15.20 -4.27 5.93
C GLN A 485 14.18 -4.03 4.84
N GLU A 486 13.60 -5.12 4.32
CA GLU A 486 12.64 -5.08 3.23
C GLU A 486 11.44 -5.97 3.50
N ARG A 487 10.29 -5.62 2.92
CA ARG A 487 9.03 -6.35 3.14
C ARG A 487 8.88 -7.52 2.20
N HIS A 488 8.42 -8.63 2.74
CA HIS A 488 8.21 -9.90 2.05
C HIS A 488 6.73 -10.26 1.99
N ARG A 489 6.37 -11.01 0.94
CA ARG A 489 5.05 -11.63 0.76
C ARG A 489 5.19 -12.86 -0.12
N HIS A 490 5.74 -13.95 0.42
CA HIS A 490 5.96 -15.17 -0.35
C HIS A 490 6.03 -16.41 0.56
N ARG A 491 5.96 -17.59 -0.07
CA ARG A 491 6.03 -18.90 0.59
C ARG A 491 7.21 -19.73 0.09
N TYR A 492 7.54 -19.58 -1.19
CA TYR A 492 8.61 -20.30 -1.86
C TYR A 492 9.85 -19.42 -1.96
N GLU A 493 11.03 -20.08 -1.92
CA GLU A 493 12.33 -19.42 -1.84
C GLU A 493 13.37 -20.08 -2.71
N PHE A 494 14.49 -19.40 -2.95
CA PHE A 494 15.67 -19.97 -3.58
C PHE A 494 16.18 -21.18 -2.77
N ASN A 495 16.39 -22.30 -3.45
CA ASN A 495 16.92 -23.52 -2.82
C ASN A 495 18.45 -23.43 -2.71
N ASN A 496 18.96 -23.20 -1.52
CA ASN A 496 20.38 -23.02 -1.24
C ASN A 496 21.28 -24.19 -1.64
N ARG A 497 20.72 -25.37 -1.96
CA ARG A 497 21.49 -26.53 -2.49
C ARG A 497 22.15 -26.20 -3.82
N TYR A 498 21.58 -25.27 -4.59
CA TYR A 498 22.07 -24.87 -5.92
C TYR A 498 22.95 -23.62 -5.89
N LEU A 499 23.15 -22.98 -4.74
CA LEU A 499 23.85 -21.70 -4.61
C LEU A 499 25.22 -21.72 -5.29
N THR A 500 26.03 -22.77 -5.05
CA THR A 500 27.37 -22.91 -5.63
C THR A 500 27.32 -23.00 -7.17
N ASP A 501 26.34 -23.72 -7.71
CA ASP A 501 26.20 -23.90 -9.15
C ASP A 501 25.86 -22.58 -9.84
N PHE A 502 24.95 -21.79 -9.25
CA PHE A 502 24.60 -20.46 -9.76
C PHE A 502 25.80 -19.51 -9.76
N GLU A 503 26.55 -19.44 -8.64
CA GLU A 503 27.68 -18.54 -8.51
C GLU A 503 28.84 -18.90 -9.46
N GLN A 504 29.10 -20.19 -9.67
CA GLN A 504 30.12 -20.65 -10.61
C GLN A 504 29.80 -20.32 -12.06
N HIS A 505 28.52 -20.15 -12.41
CA HIS A 505 28.07 -19.82 -13.77
C HIS A 505 27.72 -18.35 -13.96
N GLY A 506 27.95 -17.49 -12.94
CA GLY A 506 27.91 -16.04 -13.07
C GLY A 506 26.70 -15.34 -12.43
N MET A 507 25.66 -16.06 -12.01
CA MET A 507 24.59 -15.45 -11.19
C MET A 507 25.03 -15.41 -9.74
N GLN A 508 25.19 -14.22 -9.20
CA GLN A 508 25.65 -14.00 -7.81
C GLN A 508 24.46 -13.87 -6.86
N CYS A 509 24.51 -14.59 -5.75
CA CYS A 509 23.58 -14.47 -4.63
C CYS A 509 24.14 -13.43 -3.66
N VAL A 510 23.69 -12.20 -3.76
CA VAL A 510 24.34 -11.05 -3.10
C VAL A 510 23.59 -10.48 -1.91
N GLY A 511 22.38 -10.93 -1.66
CA GLY A 511 21.60 -10.59 -0.47
C GLY A 511 21.16 -11.87 0.23
N THR A 512 21.38 -11.96 1.53
CA THR A 512 20.98 -13.11 2.35
C THR A 512 20.37 -12.68 3.66
N ASN A 513 19.34 -13.39 4.11
CA ASN A 513 18.83 -13.20 5.45
C ASN A 513 19.87 -13.70 6.47
N PRO A 514 20.28 -12.90 7.49
CA PRO A 514 21.33 -13.28 8.41
C PRO A 514 20.95 -14.46 9.34
N ASP A 515 19.65 -14.67 9.60
CA ASP A 515 19.15 -15.67 10.55
C ASP A 515 18.88 -17.02 9.86
N SER A 516 18.17 -16.98 8.73
CA SER A 516 17.75 -18.17 7.97
C SER A 516 18.70 -18.56 6.85
N HIS A 517 19.65 -17.68 6.48
CA HIS A 517 20.58 -17.83 5.35
C HIS A 517 19.89 -17.96 3.98
N LEU A 518 18.62 -17.58 3.87
CA LEU A 518 17.87 -17.60 2.62
C LEU A 518 18.36 -16.51 1.67
N VAL A 519 18.42 -16.82 0.38
CA VAL A 519 18.83 -15.89 -0.65
C VAL A 519 17.70 -14.90 -0.92
N GLU A 520 17.99 -13.62 -0.73
CA GLU A 520 17.03 -12.51 -0.87
C GLU A 520 17.25 -11.71 -2.15
N VAL A 521 18.47 -11.72 -2.70
CA VAL A 521 18.84 -10.95 -3.89
C VAL A 521 19.78 -11.75 -4.77
N VAL A 522 19.47 -11.80 -6.07
CA VAL A 522 20.35 -12.33 -7.12
C VAL A 522 20.71 -11.22 -8.11
N GLU A 523 21.93 -11.25 -8.64
CA GLU A 523 22.34 -10.30 -9.69
C GLU A 523 23.29 -10.96 -10.70
N LEU A 524 23.31 -10.42 -11.93
CA LEU A 524 24.33 -10.72 -12.94
C LEU A 524 25.31 -9.52 -13.03
N PRO A 525 26.55 -9.65 -12.53
CA PRO A 525 27.51 -8.55 -12.49
C PRO A 525 27.87 -8.00 -13.87
N ASP A 526 27.99 -8.88 -14.88
CA ASP A 526 28.38 -8.53 -16.24
C ASP A 526 27.24 -7.96 -17.09
N HIS A 527 25.99 -8.08 -16.62
CA HIS A 527 24.84 -7.49 -17.31
C HIS A 527 24.70 -6.01 -16.94
N PRO A 528 24.26 -5.11 -17.85
CA PRO A 528 24.06 -3.68 -17.54
C PRO A 528 23.24 -3.44 -16.28
N TRP A 529 22.10 -4.11 -16.14
CA TRP A 529 21.28 -4.12 -14.93
C TRP A 529 20.37 -5.36 -14.92
N PHE A 530 20.67 -6.32 -14.05
CA PHE A 530 19.88 -7.54 -13.90
C PHE A 530 19.88 -7.93 -12.43
N ILE A 531 18.83 -7.54 -11.72
CA ILE A 531 18.69 -7.76 -10.28
C ILE A 531 17.31 -8.37 -10.02
N GLY A 532 17.30 -9.43 -9.22
CA GLY A 532 16.09 -10.05 -8.69
C GLY A 532 16.04 -9.92 -7.17
N THR A 533 14.89 -9.52 -6.62
CA THR A 533 14.64 -9.42 -5.19
C THR A 533 13.50 -10.33 -4.77
N GLN A 534 13.68 -11.12 -3.69
CA GLN A 534 12.59 -11.92 -3.13
C GLN A 534 11.58 -11.05 -2.36
N PHE A 535 12.04 -9.95 -1.82
CA PHE A 535 11.22 -8.92 -1.19
C PHE A 535 10.60 -7.95 -2.19
N HIS A 536 9.73 -7.07 -1.68
CA HIS A 536 8.94 -6.09 -2.41
C HIS A 536 9.45 -4.66 -2.15
N PRO A 537 10.47 -4.18 -2.89
CA PRO A 537 11.04 -2.84 -2.68
C PRO A 537 10.06 -1.71 -3.02
N GLU A 538 9.03 -2.00 -3.82
CA GLU A 538 7.99 -1.04 -4.20
C GLU A 538 7.20 -0.51 -3.00
N TYR A 539 7.11 -1.27 -1.90
CA TYR A 539 6.38 -0.83 -0.71
C TYR A 539 7.13 0.24 0.10
N ALA A 540 8.44 0.37 -0.09
CA ALA A 540 9.25 1.35 0.64
C ALA A 540 9.51 2.66 -0.14
N SER A 541 8.94 2.81 -1.33
CA SER A 541 9.10 4.00 -2.17
C SER A 541 8.11 5.10 -1.77
N THR A 542 8.62 6.27 -1.38
CA THR A 542 7.79 7.44 -1.02
C THR A 542 8.06 8.64 -1.91
N VAL A 543 7.21 9.68 -1.82
CA VAL A 543 7.33 10.89 -2.65
C VAL A 543 8.67 11.59 -2.44
N LEU A 544 9.12 11.68 -1.19
CA LEU A 544 10.37 12.37 -0.86
C LEU A 544 11.59 11.44 -0.83
N HIS A 545 11.37 10.11 -0.74
CA HIS A 545 12.41 9.09 -0.66
C HIS A 545 12.09 7.92 -1.58
N PRO A 546 12.24 8.08 -2.92
CA PRO A 546 12.09 6.97 -3.85
C PRO A 546 13.09 5.86 -3.54
N HIS A 547 12.65 4.62 -3.68
CA HIS A 547 13.46 3.46 -3.34
C HIS A 547 14.73 3.36 -4.22
N PRO A 548 15.92 3.07 -3.65
CA PRO A 548 17.19 3.13 -4.37
C PRO A 548 17.28 2.17 -5.56
N LEU A 549 16.71 0.97 -5.49
CA LEU A 549 16.69 0.03 -6.62
C LEU A 549 15.91 0.58 -7.82
N PHE A 550 14.74 1.20 -7.58
CA PHE A 550 13.96 1.83 -8.65
C PHE A 550 14.68 3.06 -9.22
N MET A 551 15.33 3.85 -8.34
CA MET A 551 16.12 5.00 -8.77
C MET A 551 17.27 4.60 -9.70
N ASP A 552 18.02 3.57 -9.33
CA ASP A 552 19.16 3.12 -10.11
C ASP A 552 18.72 2.41 -11.39
N PHE A 553 17.67 1.56 -11.32
CA PHE A 553 17.06 0.95 -12.51
C PHE A 553 16.66 2.01 -13.54
N VAL A 554 15.88 3.02 -13.13
CA VAL A 554 15.44 4.07 -14.06
C VAL A 554 16.63 4.89 -14.58
N ARG A 555 17.64 5.17 -13.75
CA ARG A 555 18.85 5.89 -14.17
C ARG A 555 19.58 5.15 -15.29
N THR A 556 19.64 3.82 -15.23
CA THR A 556 20.26 2.99 -16.29
C THR A 556 19.49 3.06 -17.62
N LEU A 557 18.19 3.37 -17.58
CA LEU A 557 17.35 3.49 -18.78
C LEU A 557 17.48 4.88 -19.46
N VAL A 558 18.08 5.84 -18.79
CA VAL A 558 18.24 7.20 -19.31
C VAL A 558 19.59 7.28 -20.00
N PRO A 559 19.65 7.37 -21.34
CA PRO A 559 20.90 7.46 -22.10
C PRO A 559 21.65 8.76 -21.87
#